data_765d27321b826267f1a23c8a556d416a
#
_entry.id   765d27321b826267f1a23c8a556d416a
#
_cell.length_a   1.000
_cell.length_b   1.000
_cell.length_c   1.000
_cell.angle_alpha   90.00
_cell.angle_beta   90.00
_cell.angle_gamma   90.00
#
_symmetry.space_group_name_H-M   'P 1'
#
loop_
_entity.id
_entity.type
_entity.pdbx_description
1 polymer ?
#
loop_
_entity_poly.entity_id
_entity_poly.type
_entity_poly.pdbx_seq_one_letter_code
_entity_poly.pdbx_strand_id
1 'polypeptide(L)' 'MSDDELLTLEEVAKRLHVHVETVRRYIKQKKLTAIRLSNTNLRVRESELNRFLKERETGGDTDNDRS' A
#
# COMPACT_ATOMS: atom_id res chain seq x y z
N MET A 1 2.07 1.30 22.39
CA MET A 1 2.31 1.95 21.73
C MET A 1 2.44 1.60 20.44
N SER A 2 1.85 2.00 19.71
CA SER A 2 1.90 1.60 18.44
C SER A 2 2.98 2.21 17.74
N ASP A 3 3.67 1.49 17.07
CA ASP A 3 4.72 2.03 16.33
C ASP A 3 4.35 2.01 14.91
N ASP A 4 3.09 2.10 14.64
CA ASP A 4 2.62 2.05 13.29
C ASP A 4 2.87 3.38 12.62
N GLU A 5 3.87 3.44 11.81
CA GLU A 5 4.21 4.66 11.14
C GLU A 5 3.28 4.94 9.97
N LEU A 6 3.00 6.20 9.73
CA LEU A 6 2.17 6.57 8.58
C LEU A 6 3.06 6.92 7.41
N LEU A 7 2.87 6.20 6.33
CA LEU A 7 3.70 6.37 5.15
C LEU A 7 2.95 7.16 4.10
N THR A 8 3.68 7.99 3.38
CA THR A 8 3.06 8.71 2.28
C THR A 8 2.85 7.72 1.14
N LEU A 9 2.01 8.08 0.21
CA LEU A 9 1.78 7.21 -0.94
C LEU A 9 3.05 7.02 -1.74
N GLU A 10 3.88 8.03 -1.77
CA GLU A 10 5.14 7.91 -2.48
C GLU A 10 6.08 6.94 -1.80
N GLU A 11 6.07 6.95 -0.48
CA GLU A 11 6.88 6.00 0.25
C GLU A 11 6.40 4.58 0.02
N VAL A 12 5.09 4.41 -0.04
CA VAL A 12 4.53 3.10 -0.31
C VAL A 12 4.92 2.65 -1.71
N ALA A 13 4.86 3.58 -2.66
CA ALA A 13 5.22 3.26 -4.02
C ALA A 13 6.67 2.79 -4.11
N LYS A 14 7.52 3.46 -3.36
CA LYS A 14 8.92 3.08 -3.35
C LYS A 14 9.11 1.69 -2.78
N ARG A 15 8.45 1.40 -1.70
CA ARG A 15 8.59 0.10 -1.08
C ARG A 15 8.05 -1.01 -1.96
N LEU A 16 7.02 -0.71 -2.74
CA LEU A 16 6.44 -1.69 -3.62
C LEU A 16 7.10 -1.70 -5.00
N HIS A 17 7.96 -0.73 -5.24
CA HIS A 17 8.64 -0.61 -6.54
C HIS A 17 7.62 -0.40 -7.66
N VAL A 18 6.66 0.45 -7.42
CA VAL A 18 5.67 0.77 -8.43
C VAL A 18 5.48 2.28 -8.44
N HIS A 19 4.75 2.76 -9.41
CA HIS A 19 4.43 4.17 -9.47
C HIS A 19 3.39 4.53 -8.43
N VAL A 20 3.42 5.77 -7.98
CA VAL A 20 2.47 6.20 -6.99
C VAL A 20 1.04 6.10 -7.53
N GLU A 21 0.88 6.19 -8.82
CA GLU A 21 -0.44 6.03 -9.41
C GLU A 21 -0.97 4.65 -9.19
N THR A 22 -0.09 3.66 -9.21
CA THR A 22 -0.50 2.29 -8.96
C THR A 22 -0.97 2.16 -7.52
N VAL A 23 -0.31 2.85 -6.60
CA VAL A 23 -0.73 2.82 -5.22
C VAL A 23 -2.12 3.41 -5.08
N ARG A 24 -2.38 4.50 -5.77
CA ARG A 24 -3.70 5.12 -5.72
C ARG A 24 -4.76 4.17 -6.25
N ARG A 25 -4.41 3.42 -7.27
CA ARG A 25 -5.34 2.46 -7.84
C ARG A 25 -5.65 1.35 -6.84
N TYR A 26 -4.62 0.86 -6.15
CA TYR A 26 -4.82 -0.16 -5.14
C TYR A 26 -5.77 0.33 -4.05
N ILE A 27 -5.61 1.59 -3.64
CA ILE A 27 -6.47 2.15 -2.62
C ILE A 27 -7.89 2.27 -3.14
N LYS A 28 -8.02 2.68 -4.39
CA LYS A 28 -9.33 2.82 -4.98
C LYS A 28 -10.03 1.48 -5.10
N GLN A 29 -9.28 0.44 -5.36
CA GLN A 29 -9.84 -0.89 -5.48
C GLN A 29 -9.98 -1.57 -4.13
N LYS A 30 -9.68 -0.83 -3.07
CA LYS A 30 -9.80 -1.35 -1.73
C LYS A 30 -8.85 -2.50 -1.43
N LYS A 31 -7.80 -2.59 -2.18
CA LYS A 31 -6.78 -3.58 -1.92
C LYS A 31 -5.83 -3.09 -0.84
N LEU A 32 -5.73 -1.79 -0.71
CA LEU A 32 -4.85 -1.19 0.26
C LEU A 32 -5.62 -0.10 0.97
N THR A 33 -5.61 -0.12 2.29
CA THR A 33 -6.37 0.84 3.07
C THR A 33 -5.54 2.08 3.35
N ALA A 34 -6.10 3.23 3.10
CA ALA A 34 -5.40 4.48 3.36
C ALA A 34 -6.18 5.31 4.36
N ILE A 35 -5.45 6.13 5.09
CA ILE A 35 -6.05 7.03 6.05
C ILE A 35 -6.04 8.40 5.45
N ARG A 36 -7.17 9.07 5.48
CA ARG A 36 -7.25 10.42 4.94
C ARG A 36 -7.02 11.43 6.06
N LEU A 37 -5.91 12.13 5.98
CA LEU A 37 -5.62 13.15 6.97
C LEU A 37 -6.29 14.46 6.62
N SER A 38 -6.46 14.71 5.34
CA SER A 38 -7.16 15.91 4.90
C SER A 38 -7.64 15.64 3.50
N ASN A 39 -8.21 16.62 2.86
CA ASN A 39 -8.77 16.43 1.52
C ASN A 39 -7.81 15.81 0.55
N THR A 40 -6.56 16.17 0.64
CA THR A 40 -5.60 15.68 -0.33
C THR A 40 -4.47 14.87 0.27
N ASN A 41 -4.46 14.73 1.58
CA ASN A 41 -3.37 14.03 2.22
C ASN A 41 -3.80 12.63 2.65
N LEU A 42 -3.23 11.65 2.01
CA LEU A 42 -3.49 10.27 2.35
C LEU A 42 -2.23 9.65 2.92
N ARG A 43 -2.41 8.73 3.82
CA ARG A 43 -1.29 7.98 4.40
C ARG A 43 -1.68 6.54 4.52
N VAL A 44 -0.69 5.67 4.54
CA VAL A 44 -0.92 4.24 4.70
C VAL A 44 -0.13 3.79 5.93
N ARG A 45 -0.75 3.03 6.79
CA ARG A 45 -0.05 2.53 7.95
C ARG A 45 0.95 1.49 7.52
N GLU A 46 2.07 1.48 8.19
CA GLU A 46 3.10 0.50 7.86
C GLU A 46 2.57 -0.91 8.03
N SER A 47 1.77 -1.13 9.04
CA SER A 47 1.21 -2.45 9.27
C SER A 47 0.30 -2.87 8.12
N GLU A 48 -0.42 -1.91 7.55
CA GLU A 48 -1.28 -2.21 6.43
C GLU A 48 -0.45 -2.60 5.21
N LEU A 49 0.65 -1.90 5.01
CA LEU A 49 1.51 -2.22 3.90
C LEU A 49 2.13 -3.60 4.08
N ASN A 50 2.57 -3.90 5.27
CA ASN A 50 3.16 -5.20 5.54
C ASN A 50 2.15 -6.31 5.32
N ARG A 51 0.92 -6.07 5.71
CA ARG A 51 -0.12 -7.05 5.52
C ARG A 51 -0.39 -7.27 4.04
N PHE A 52 -0.43 -6.18 3.30
CA PHE A 52 -0.65 -6.24 1.86
C PHE A 52 0.45 -7.08 1.20
N LEU A 53 1.69 -6.82 1.59
CA LEU A 53 2.82 -7.55 1.03
C LEU A 53 2.78 -9.02 1.42
N LYS A 54 2.40 -9.28 2.65
CA LYS A 54 2.37 -10.64 3.12
C LYS A 54 1.34 -11.47 2.38
N GLU A 55 0.20 -10.88 2.14
CA GLU A 55 -0.85 -11.59 1.43
C GLU A 55 -0.44 -11.90 0.02
N ARG A 56 0.32 -11.00 -0.58
CA ARG A 56 0.74 -11.24 -1.94
C ARG A 56 1.88 -12.26 -1.99
N GLU A 57 2.67 -12.26 -0.97
CA GLU A 57 3.77 -13.20 -0.92
C GLU A 57 3.31 -14.63 -0.87
N THR A 58 2.41 -14.86 0.03
CA THR A 58 2.02 -16.21 0.21
C THR A 58 1.30 -16.72 -0.95
N GLY A 59 0.74 -15.99 -1.67
CA GLY A 59 0.00 -16.48 -2.73
C GLY A 59 0.83 -17.11 -3.73
N GLY A 60 1.89 -16.83 -3.65
CA GLY A 60 2.56 -17.31 -4.65
C GLY A 60 1.90 -17.02 -5.89
N ASP A 61 1.41 -16.68 -6.04
CA ASP A 61 0.95 -16.54 -7.07
C ASP A 61 1.32 -15.78 -7.94
N THR A 62 1.55 -15.57 -8.24
CA THR A 62 2.05 -15.04 -9.02
C THR A 62 1.55 -14.50 -9.94
N ASP A 63 1.09 -14.28 -10.18
CA ASP A 63 0.76 -13.77 -10.91
C ASP A 63 0.89 -12.97 -11.28
N ASN A 64 0.74 -12.68 -11.21
CA ASN A 64 0.84 -11.96 -11.53
C ASN A 64 1.01 -11.23 -11.95
N ASP A 65 0.94 -11.03 -12.00
CA ASP A 65 1.10 -10.25 -12.28
C ASP A 65 1.70 -9.71 -12.88
N ARG A 66 1.86 -9.66 -13.41
CA ARG A 66 2.45 -9.13 -13.95
C ARG A 66 2.35 -8.35 -14.26
N SER A 67 2.19 -7.82 -14.25
CA SER A 67 2.00 -7.18 -14.48
C SER A 67 1.98 -6.77 -14.58
#